data_1152ed4cc3ded0fd29a0a836e536a213
#
_entry.id   1152ed4cc3ded0fd29a0a836e536a213
#
_cell.length_a   1.000
_cell.length_b   1.000
_cell.length_c   1.000
_cell.angle_alpha   90.00
_cell.angle_beta   90.00
_cell.angle_gamma   90.00
#
_symmetry.space_group_name_H-M   'P 1'
#
loop_
_entity.id
_entity.type
_entity.pdbx_description
1 polymer ?
#
loop_
_entity_poly.entity_id
_entity_poly.type
_entity_poly.pdbx_seq_one_letter_code
_entity_poly.pdbx_strand_id
1 'polypeptide(L)'
;TCALPILRLYRELDTARNEEMLKSFEAKMIDRFGPLPRPAAELLNVVRLRWEAVRLGMERVKVKNGLMIVHFVGDDDSPYYKSDTFMELLRKVTQRPDRFVLKQHNNRLAMTVRGIKDVAAGYEVLKSL
;
A
#
# COMPACT_ATOMS: atom_id res chain seq x y z
N THR A 1 -18.50 -13.13 -21.51
CA THR A 1 -17.56 -12.51 -22.45
C THR A 1 -17.11 -11.12 -21.99
N CYS A 2 -18.00 -10.33 -21.38
CA CYS A 2 -17.62 -9.01 -20.83
C CYS A 2 -16.61 -9.13 -19.70
N ALA A 3 -16.59 -10.26 -18.98
CA ALA A 3 -15.66 -10.48 -17.89
C ALA A 3 -14.21 -10.66 -18.36
N LEU A 4 -14.01 -11.21 -19.56
CA LEU A 4 -12.66 -11.49 -20.08
C LEU A 4 -11.81 -10.22 -20.25
N PRO A 5 -12.32 -9.12 -20.86
CA PRO A 5 -11.55 -7.88 -20.95
C PRO A 5 -11.24 -7.30 -19.57
N ILE A 6 -12.18 -7.39 -18.63
CA ILE A 6 -11.97 -6.89 -17.26
C ILE A 6 -10.85 -7.67 -16.58
N LEU A 7 -10.87 -9.01 -16.68
CA LEU A 7 -9.82 -9.85 -16.10
C LEU A 7 -8.45 -9.52 -16.70
N ARG A 8 -8.40 -9.25 -18.00
CA ARG A 8 -7.16 -8.88 -18.67
C ARG A 8 -6.62 -7.55 -18.12
N LEU A 9 -7.51 -6.60 -17.87
CA LEU A 9 -7.14 -5.31 -17.30
C LEU A 9 -6.59 -5.45 -15.89
N TYR A 10 -7.19 -6.28 -15.06
CA TYR A 10 -6.67 -6.54 -13.71
C TYR A 10 -5.29 -7.19 -13.76
N ARG A 11 -5.06 -8.09 -14.71
CA ARG A 11 -3.75 -8.70 -14.87
C ARG A 11 -2.69 -7.69 -15.30
N GLU A 12 -3.02 -6.80 -16.21
CA GLU A 12 -2.11 -5.73 -16.62
C GLU A 12 -1.77 -4.83 -15.45
N LEU A 13 -2.79 -4.49 -14.64
CA LEU A 13 -2.61 -3.65 -13.46
C LEU A 13 -1.66 -4.32 -12.46
N ASP A 14 -1.82 -5.63 -12.25
CA ASP A 14 -0.96 -6.37 -11.33
C ASP A 14 0.49 -6.45 -11.81
N THR A 15 0.74 -6.29 -13.11
CA THR A 15 2.11 -6.32 -13.65
C THR A 15 2.79 -4.96 -13.58
N ALA A 16 2.08 -3.89 -13.30
CA ALA A 16 2.67 -2.57 -13.17
C ALA A 16 3.62 -2.53 -11.97
N ARG A 17 4.87 -2.11 -12.21
CA ARG A 17 5.91 -2.12 -11.19
C ARG A 17 6.44 -0.74 -10.83
N ASN A 18 6.03 0.27 -11.57
CA ASN A 18 6.46 1.64 -11.32
C ASN A 18 5.40 2.62 -11.80
N GLU A 19 5.59 3.88 -11.44
CA GLU A 19 4.62 4.93 -11.76
C GLU A 19 4.45 5.12 -13.27
N GLU A 20 5.52 4.96 -14.04
CA GLU A 20 5.48 5.10 -15.49
C GLU A 20 4.56 4.05 -16.12
N MET A 21 4.70 2.79 -15.70
CA MET A 21 3.84 1.71 -16.18
C MET A 21 2.38 1.93 -15.78
N LEU A 22 2.18 2.42 -14.57
CA LEU A 22 0.84 2.69 -14.05
C LEU A 22 0.16 3.82 -14.82
N LYS A 23 0.89 4.90 -15.12
CA LYS A 23 0.38 6.01 -15.93
C LYS A 23 0.06 5.57 -17.35
N SER A 24 0.88 4.70 -17.91
CA SER A 24 0.64 4.14 -19.24
C SER A 24 -0.65 3.33 -19.25
N PHE A 25 -0.87 2.52 -18.22
CA PHE A 25 -2.10 1.76 -18.07
C PHE A 25 -3.31 2.70 -17.94
N GLU A 26 -3.20 3.73 -17.10
CA GLU A 26 -4.26 4.72 -16.92
C GLU A 26 -4.64 5.40 -18.25
N ALA A 27 -3.62 5.79 -19.02
CA ALA A 27 -3.84 6.42 -20.32
C ALA A 27 -4.59 5.50 -21.28
N LYS A 28 -4.24 4.21 -21.30
CA LYS A 28 -4.96 3.21 -22.09
C LYS A 28 -6.42 3.10 -21.69
N MET A 29 -6.67 3.10 -20.39
CA MET A 29 -8.03 3.00 -19.86
C MET A 29 -8.88 4.19 -20.25
N ILE A 30 -8.32 5.40 -20.11
CA ILE A 30 -9.01 6.64 -20.48
C ILE A 30 -9.28 6.65 -21.97
N ASP A 31 -8.32 6.21 -22.78
CA ASP A 31 -8.47 6.18 -24.24
C ASP A 31 -9.60 5.24 -24.68
N ARG A 32 -9.73 4.08 -24.02
CA ARG A 32 -10.71 3.06 -24.39
C ARG A 32 -12.10 3.30 -23.79
N PHE A 33 -12.17 3.81 -22.57
CA PHE A 33 -13.40 3.86 -21.79
C PHE A 33 -13.80 5.26 -21.33
N GLY A 34 -12.97 6.29 -21.63
CA GLY A 34 -13.22 7.64 -21.17
C GLY A 34 -12.70 7.87 -19.76
N PRO A 35 -13.05 9.00 -19.13
CA PRO A 35 -12.56 9.33 -17.80
C PRO A 35 -12.81 8.22 -16.81
N LEU A 36 -11.80 7.93 -15.96
CA LEU A 36 -11.90 6.86 -14.98
C LEU A 36 -12.91 7.21 -13.88
N PRO A 37 -13.85 6.31 -13.57
CA PRO A 37 -14.68 6.50 -12.41
C PRO A 37 -13.84 6.37 -11.14
N ARG A 38 -14.34 6.94 -10.05
CA ARG A 38 -13.62 6.95 -8.78
C ARG A 38 -13.16 5.57 -8.30
N PRO A 39 -13.99 4.51 -8.37
CA PRO A 39 -13.52 3.18 -7.95
C PRO A 39 -12.33 2.68 -8.76
N ALA A 40 -12.27 2.99 -10.06
CA ALA A 40 -11.14 2.58 -10.90
C ALA A 40 -9.88 3.38 -10.54
N ALA A 41 -10.01 4.68 -10.28
CA ALA A 41 -8.89 5.50 -9.84
C ALA A 41 -8.34 5.02 -8.49
N GLU A 42 -9.22 4.57 -7.60
CA GLU A 42 -8.81 4.03 -6.30
C GLU A 42 -8.00 2.75 -6.46
N LEU A 43 -8.29 1.91 -7.45
CA LEU A 43 -7.50 0.71 -7.71
C LEU A 43 -6.06 1.05 -8.08
N LEU A 44 -5.83 2.16 -8.80
CA LEU A 44 -4.48 2.61 -9.10
C LEU A 44 -3.73 2.97 -7.81
N ASN A 45 -4.41 3.61 -6.89
CA ASN A 45 -3.82 3.96 -5.60
C ASN A 45 -3.52 2.72 -4.75
N VAL A 46 -4.34 1.67 -4.86
CA VAL A 46 -4.08 0.39 -4.19
C VAL A 46 -2.76 -0.21 -4.69
N VAL A 47 -2.51 -0.14 -6.00
CA VAL A 47 -1.25 -0.64 -6.56
C VAL A 47 -0.06 0.16 -6.04
N ARG A 48 -0.18 1.48 -6.00
CA ARG A 48 0.87 2.35 -5.45
C ARG A 48 1.14 2.04 -3.97
N LEU A 49 0.08 1.86 -3.21
CA LEU A 49 0.19 1.50 -1.80
C LEU A 49 0.93 0.17 -1.64
N ARG A 50 0.64 -0.80 -2.50
CA ARG A 50 1.29 -2.11 -2.48
C ARG A 50 2.81 -2.00 -2.70
N TRP A 51 3.23 -1.17 -3.64
CA TRP A 51 4.67 -0.97 -3.90
C TRP A 51 5.38 -0.47 -2.64
N GLU A 52 4.81 0.52 -1.98
CA GLU A 52 5.40 1.08 -0.78
C GLU A 52 5.38 0.08 0.37
N ALA A 53 4.32 -0.71 0.48
CA ALA A 53 4.23 -1.76 1.49
C ALA A 53 5.35 -2.79 1.30
N VAL A 54 5.58 -3.23 0.06
CA VAL A 54 6.65 -4.19 -0.25
C VAL A 54 8.01 -3.59 0.09
N ARG A 55 8.23 -2.33 -0.29
CA ARG A 55 9.48 -1.64 0.01
C ARG A 55 9.77 -1.58 1.50
N LEU A 56 8.74 -1.39 2.31
CA LEU A 56 8.87 -1.24 3.76
C LEU A 56 8.78 -2.56 4.53
N GLY A 57 8.61 -3.69 3.83
CA GLY A 57 8.55 -5.01 4.50
C GLY A 57 7.20 -5.32 5.13
N MET A 58 6.15 -4.75 4.59
CA MET A 58 4.79 -4.98 5.08
C MET A 58 4.12 -6.09 4.27
N GLU A 59 3.60 -7.09 4.94
CA GLU A 59 2.94 -8.23 4.29
C GLU A 59 1.47 -7.97 3.99
N ARG A 60 0.83 -7.12 4.79
CA ARG A 60 -0.60 -6.83 4.64
C ARG A 60 -0.88 -5.40 5.05
N VAL A 61 -1.67 -4.70 4.27
CA VAL A 61 -2.12 -3.35 4.59
C VAL A 61 -3.63 -3.28 4.40
N LYS A 62 -4.32 -2.72 5.37
CA LYS A 62 -5.77 -2.58 5.34
C LYS A 62 -6.14 -1.15 5.69
N VAL A 63 -6.95 -0.50 4.86
CA VAL A 63 -7.45 0.86 5.12
C VAL A 63 -8.95 0.76 5.37
N LYS A 64 -9.38 1.16 6.56
CA LYS A 64 -10.78 1.06 6.97
C LYS A 64 -11.07 2.02 8.13
N ASN A 65 -12.22 2.68 8.07
CA ASN A 65 -12.74 3.51 9.17
C ASN A 65 -11.75 4.58 9.65
N GLY A 66 -11.06 5.22 8.72
CA GLY A 66 -10.11 6.27 9.06
C GLY A 66 -8.78 5.77 9.61
N LEU A 67 -8.56 4.46 9.56
CA LEU A 67 -7.34 3.82 10.05
C LEU A 67 -6.67 3.02 8.94
N MET A 68 -5.35 2.95 9.01
CA MET A 68 -4.57 2.03 8.19
C MET A 68 -3.88 1.04 9.13
N ILE A 69 -4.16 -0.25 8.95
CA ILE A 69 -3.58 -1.31 9.75
C ILE A 69 -2.58 -2.05 8.90
N VAL A 70 -1.35 -2.12 9.38
CA VAL A 70 -0.21 -2.71 8.67
C VAL A 70 0.28 -3.91 9.44
N HIS A 71 0.50 -5.03 8.75
CA HIS A 71 1.13 -6.21 9.32
C HIS A 71 2.50 -6.38 8.70
N PHE A 72 3.52 -6.42 9.54
CA PHE A 72 4.91 -6.60 9.09
C PHE A 72 5.21 -8.08 8.86
N VAL A 73 6.46 -8.37 8.48
CA VAL A 73 6.92 -9.73 8.25
C VAL A 73 6.55 -10.62 9.44
N GLY A 74 5.89 -11.75 9.16
CA GLY A 74 5.34 -12.62 10.21
C GLY A 74 6.38 -13.42 10.97
N ASP A 75 7.60 -13.52 10.45
CA ASP A 75 8.72 -14.23 11.09
C ASP A 75 9.56 -13.22 11.88
N ASP A 76 9.50 -13.27 13.20
CA ASP A 76 10.23 -12.33 14.06
C ASP A 76 11.75 -12.54 14.04
N ASP A 77 12.22 -13.68 13.50
CA ASP A 77 13.66 -13.93 13.31
C ASP A 77 14.15 -13.49 11.94
N SER A 78 13.26 -12.92 11.11
CA SER A 78 13.63 -12.45 9.77
C SER A 78 14.72 -11.38 9.81
N PRO A 79 15.70 -11.43 8.89
CA PRO A 79 16.71 -10.38 8.77
C PRO A 79 16.11 -8.99 8.56
N TYR A 80 14.86 -8.91 8.09
CA TYR A 80 14.14 -7.65 7.91
C TYR A 80 14.19 -6.80 9.19
N TYR A 81 14.00 -7.42 10.38
CA TYR A 81 13.94 -6.67 11.62
C TYR A 81 15.28 -6.11 12.07
N LYS A 82 16.37 -6.51 11.40
CA LYS A 82 17.70 -5.95 11.61
C LYS A 82 18.12 -5.04 10.47
N SER A 83 17.25 -4.82 9.50
CA SER A 83 17.56 -4.02 8.32
C SER A 83 17.51 -2.52 8.62
N ASP A 84 18.23 -1.75 7.81
CA ASP A 84 18.20 -0.29 7.88
C ASP A 84 16.80 0.24 7.57
N THR A 85 16.08 -0.42 6.67
CA THR A 85 14.72 -0.05 6.31
C THR A 85 13.81 -0.04 7.53
N PHE A 86 13.86 -1.12 8.31
CA PHE A 86 13.03 -1.24 9.51
C PHE A 86 13.46 -0.27 10.60
N MET A 87 14.76 -0.08 10.78
CA MET A 87 15.30 0.85 11.78
C MET A 87 14.88 2.29 11.48
N GLU A 88 14.96 2.71 10.22
CA GLU A 88 14.50 4.04 9.81
C GLU A 88 13.00 4.21 10.00
N LEU A 89 12.23 3.18 9.69
CA LEU A 89 10.79 3.19 9.89
C LEU A 89 10.47 3.38 11.38
N LEU A 90 11.11 2.59 12.25
CA LEU A 90 10.93 2.71 13.70
C LEU A 90 11.26 4.12 14.19
N ARG A 91 12.38 4.68 13.71
CA ARG A 91 12.80 6.02 14.11
C ARG A 91 11.71 7.05 13.78
N LYS A 92 11.15 6.96 12.58
CA LYS A 92 10.14 7.92 12.12
C LYS A 92 8.81 7.75 12.87
N VAL A 93 8.36 6.51 13.07
CA VAL A 93 7.05 6.29 13.70
C VAL A 93 7.08 6.55 15.20
N THR A 94 8.19 6.30 15.88
CA THR A 94 8.30 6.56 17.32
C THR A 94 8.32 8.05 17.64
N GLN A 95 8.62 8.90 16.66
CA GLN A 95 8.55 10.35 16.81
C GLN A 95 7.12 10.89 16.76
N ARG A 96 6.16 10.09 16.32
CA ARG A 96 4.75 10.48 16.18
C ARG A 96 3.82 9.45 16.83
N PRO A 97 3.91 9.28 18.16
CA PRO A 97 3.07 8.29 18.84
C PRO A 97 1.58 8.63 18.82
N ASP A 98 1.24 9.87 18.54
CA ASP A 98 -0.15 10.31 18.37
C ASP A 98 -0.80 9.71 17.12
N ARG A 99 0.00 9.39 16.10
CA ARG A 99 -0.50 8.90 14.83
C ARG A 99 -0.18 7.44 14.58
N PHE A 100 0.98 6.97 15.02
CA PHE A 100 1.47 5.60 14.78
C PHE A 100 1.48 4.81 16.07
N VAL A 101 0.78 3.69 16.10
CA VAL A 101 0.74 2.80 17.27
C VAL A 101 1.25 1.43 16.85
N LEU A 102 2.37 1.01 17.43
CA LEU A 102 2.93 -0.31 17.20
C LEU A 102 2.40 -1.27 18.25
N LYS A 103 1.98 -2.45 17.82
CA LYS A 103 1.52 -3.52 18.71
C LYS A 103 2.10 -4.84 18.27
N GLN A 104 2.49 -5.65 19.24
CA GLN A 104 2.96 -7.00 18.98
C GLN A 104 1.98 -8.00 19.61
N HIS A 105 1.52 -8.94 18.80
CA HIS A 105 0.58 -9.96 19.25
C HIS A 105 0.98 -11.30 18.63
N ASN A 106 1.17 -12.32 19.47
CA ASN A 106 1.61 -13.65 19.04
C ASN A 106 2.88 -13.60 18.16
N ASN A 107 3.85 -12.79 18.59
CA ASN A 107 5.13 -12.57 17.89
C ASN A 107 4.96 -11.95 16.50
N ARG A 108 3.80 -11.32 16.23
CA ARG A 108 3.55 -10.61 14.99
C ARG A 108 3.42 -9.14 15.28
N LEU A 109 4.21 -8.35 14.57
CA LEU A 109 4.20 -6.91 14.72
C LEU A 109 3.17 -6.29 13.78
N ALA A 110 2.36 -5.40 14.33
CA ALA A 110 1.39 -4.64 13.55
C ALA A 110 1.48 -3.16 13.92
N MET A 111 1.11 -2.31 12.97
CA MET A 111 1.10 -0.87 13.18
C MET A 111 -0.26 -0.34 12.78
N THR A 112 -0.85 0.50 13.63
CA THR A 112 -2.08 1.22 13.31
C THR A 112 -1.74 2.68 13.06
N VAL A 113 -2.15 3.20 11.91
CA VAL A 113 -1.95 4.60 11.55
C VAL A 113 -3.31 5.31 11.58
N ARG A 114 -3.39 6.39 12.34
CA ARG A 114 -4.62 7.16 12.50
C ARG A 114 -4.73 8.25 11.44
N GLY A 115 -5.96 8.69 11.16
CA GLY A 115 -6.19 9.80 10.24
C GLY A 115 -5.99 9.45 8.78
N ILE A 116 -6.30 8.23 8.38
CA ILE A 116 -6.19 7.76 7.00
C ILE A 116 -7.59 7.67 6.41
N LYS A 117 -8.00 8.68 5.69
CA LYS A 117 -9.35 8.76 5.14
C LYS A 117 -9.60 7.85 3.95
N ASP A 118 -8.54 7.54 3.18
CA ASP A 118 -8.66 6.72 1.97
C ASP A 118 -7.30 6.09 1.62
N VAL A 119 -7.29 5.30 0.54
CA VAL A 119 -6.08 4.61 0.08
C VAL A 119 -5.00 5.60 -0.35
N ALA A 120 -5.38 6.70 -1.00
CA ALA A 120 -4.43 7.71 -1.43
C ALA A 120 -3.70 8.32 -0.24
N ALA A 121 -4.41 8.61 0.85
CA ALA A 121 -3.80 9.13 2.08
C ALA A 121 -2.84 8.11 2.67
N GLY A 122 -3.22 6.82 2.67
CA GLY A 122 -2.35 5.75 3.14
C GLY A 122 -1.06 5.66 2.33
N TYR A 123 -1.17 5.75 1.01
CA TYR A 123 -0.02 5.76 0.12
C TYR A 123 0.95 6.90 0.46
N GLU A 124 0.42 8.12 0.66
CA GLU A 124 1.25 9.27 0.98
C GLU A 124 2.01 9.08 2.30
N VAL A 125 1.36 8.47 3.29
CA VAL A 125 2.01 8.19 4.57
C VAL A 125 3.13 7.17 4.39
N LEU A 126 2.87 6.05 3.72
CA LEU A 126 3.89 5.02 3.50
C LEU A 126 5.05 5.55 2.66
N LYS A 127 4.76 6.39 1.70
CA LYS A 127 5.79 7.00 0.86
C LYS A 127 6.76 7.85 1.68
N SER A 128 6.27 8.48 2.74
CA SER A 128 7.08 9.31 3.62
C SER A 128 7.93 8.50 4.61
N LEU A 129 7.61 7.23 4.79
CA LEU A 129 8.39 6.35 5.65
C LEU A 129 9.52 5.70 4.86
#